data_f97412f4260839199dd38a0f6246016b
#
_entry.id   f97412f4260839199dd38a0f6246016b
#
_cell.length_a   1.000
_cell.length_b   1.000
_cell.length_c   1.000
_cell.angle_alpha   90.00
_cell.angle_beta   90.00
_cell.angle_gamma   90.00
#
_symmetry.space_group_name_H-M   'P 1'
#
loop_
_entity.id
_entity.type
_entity.pdbx_description
1 polymer ?
#
loop_
_entity_poly.entity_id
_entity_poly.type
_entity_poly.pdbx_seq_one_letter_code
_entity_poly.pdbx_strand_id
1 'polypeptide(L)'
;NNEKKYDAILLAGEGKSSYKVHHQNKAFLTINGACLIHYIVETLQKVESIQDIYVVGPKEKLQQAFLSGRIDLTSPKRIHIVEQKTNLYENIWHTFLQSLKNENGARPNTDTHRDRAVLIVPCDAPLMTSQEVEYFISHADMEKYDHVLGLVSREKLQHFYPQTKKPGIKMAYIHFKEDSFRLNNLHLVKPLRIENREYIQKMYQYRYQRNFKNLVLLGLSLFGKDKARHYKNYVGLQLCLFFASLRLDFLVDFFRNLNPRKELEKIIGTIMKTRFKTLEVPFPGAALDIDNSKDYDAMKIRFDEWWKYLQEYKESLPVATNYFEVSPTARTEKVARPSPTPLSTSSEHEG
;
A
#
# COMPACT_ATOMS: atom_id res chain seq x y z
N ASN A 1 -10.54 -10.38 -25.92
CA ASN A 1 -10.67 -9.58 -24.69
C ASN A 1 -9.58 -8.52 -24.73
N ASN A 2 -9.97 -7.26 -24.93
CA ASN A 2 -9.04 -6.13 -24.82
C ASN A 2 -8.79 -5.94 -23.32
N GLU A 3 -7.71 -6.50 -22.79
CA GLU A 3 -7.33 -6.31 -21.39
C GLU A 3 -7.09 -4.82 -21.15
N LYS A 4 -7.78 -4.28 -20.16
CA LYS A 4 -7.75 -2.86 -19.85
C LYS A 4 -6.36 -2.51 -19.27
N LYS A 5 -5.62 -1.64 -19.98
CA LYS A 5 -4.31 -1.15 -19.54
C LYS A 5 -4.42 0.17 -18.82
N TYR A 6 -3.51 0.41 -17.89
CA TYR A 6 -3.46 1.59 -17.04
C TYR A 6 -2.10 2.27 -17.12
N ASP A 7 -2.08 3.59 -17.05
CA ASP A 7 -0.84 4.30 -16.80
C ASP A 7 -0.45 4.21 -15.32
N ALA A 8 0.85 4.11 -15.06
CA ALA A 8 1.39 4.16 -13.71
C ALA A 8 1.99 5.54 -13.41
N ILE A 9 1.65 6.10 -12.25
CA ILE A 9 2.26 7.33 -11.71
C ILE A 9 3.17 6.93 -10.56
N LEU A 10 4.48 7.03 -10.78
CA LEU A 10 5.51 6.73 -9.81
C LEU A 10 5.95 8.00 -9.08
N LEU A 11 5.75 8.03 -7.77
CA LEU A 11 5.97 9.19 -6.92
C LEU A 11 7.40 9.23 -6.38
N ALA A 12 8.25 10.08 -6.96
CA ALA A 12 9.66 10.28 -6.59
C ALA A 12 9.95 11.72 -6.12
N GLY A 13 8.92 12.46 -5.70
CA GLY A 13 9.03 13.87 -5.35
C GLY A 13 9.90 14.16 -4.12
N GLU A 14 10.53 15.34 -4.13
CA GLU A 14 11.19 15.97 -2.99
C GLU A 14 10.32 17.12 -2.50
N GLY A 15 9.92 17.12 -1.23
CA GLY A 15 9.15 18.21 -0.65
C GLY A 15 9.46 18.39 0.84
N LYS A 16 8.99 19.49 1.43
CA LYS A 16 9.11 19.74 2.88
C LYS A 16 8.46 18.63 3.72
N SER A 17 7.51 17.91 3.14
CA SER A 17 6.80 16.80 3.75
C SER A 17 7.36 15.41 3.37
N SER A 18 8.34 15.32 2.46
CA SER A 18 8.99 14.04 2.17
C SER A 18 10.07 13.76 3.20
N TYR A 19 9.98 12.61 3.89
CA TYR A 19 11.02 12.18 4.79
C TYR A 19 12.28 11.83 3.99
N LYS A 20 13.37 12.51 4.32
CA LYS A 20 14.69 12.18 3.80
C LYS A 20 15.28 11.07 4.66
N VAL A 21 15.88 10.09 4.03
CA VAL A 21 16.67 9.05 4.67
C VAL A 21 18.13 9.37 4.39
N HIS A 22 18.98 9.44 5.42
CA HIS A 22 20.37 9.92 5.32
C HIS A 22 20.49 11.24 4.56
N HIS A 23 19.57 12.18 4.77
CA HIS A 23 19.52 13.50 4.09
C HIS A 23 19.28 13.45 2.57
N GLN A 24 18.92 12.29 2.03
CA GLN A 24 18.65 12.10 0.60
C GLN A 24 17.17 11.80 0.33
N ASN A 25 16.72 12.12 -0.88
CA ASN A 25 15.43 11.63 -1.38
C ASN A 25 15.51 10.11 -1.53
N LYS A 26 14.48 9.43 -1.02
CA LYS A 26 14.38 7.98 -1.01
C LYS A 26 14.55 7.36 -2.42
N ALA A 27 14.02 8.00 -3.47
CA ALA A 27 14.13 7.52 -4.84
C ALA A 27 15.58 7.25 -5.29
N PHE A 28 16.55 8.03 -4.76
CA PHE A 28 17.95 7.97 -5.13
C PHE A 28 18.84 7.23 -4.12
N LEU A 29 18.26 6.68 -3.06
CA LEU A 29 18.98 5.75 -2.19
C LEU A 29 19.35 4.49 -2.98
N THR A 30 20.52 3.91 -2.68
CA THR A 30 21.04 2.78 -3.44
C THR A 30 21.07 1.49 -2.65
N ILE A 31 20.62 0.41 -3.27
CA ILE A 31 20.77 -0.97 -2.80
C ILE A 31 21.45 -1.75 -3.94
N ASN A 32 22.49 -2.51 -3.63
CA ASN A 32 23.26 -3.29 -4.63
C ASN A 32 23.66 -2.49 -5.87
N GLY A 33 24.04 -1.21 -5.66
CA GLY A 33 24.50 -0.31 -6.73
C GLY A 33 23.40 0.28 -7.62
N ALA A 34 22.09 0.03 -7.32
CA ALA A 34 20.97 0.63 -8.02
C ALA A 34 20.16 1.56 -7.12
N CYS A 35 19.67 2.68 -7.67
CA CYS A 35 18.73 3.54 -6.98
C CYS A 35 17.39 2.81 -6.78
N LEU A 36 16.68 3.11 -5.69
CA LEU A 36 15.38 2.48 -5.40
C LEU A 36 14.39 2.61 -6.56
N ILE A 37 14.40 3.76 -7.21
CA ILE A 37 13.53 4.04 -8.35
C ILE A 37 13.73 3.06 -9.52
N HIS A 38 14.93 2.53 -9.72
CA HIS A 38 15.21 1.55 -10.78
C HIS A 38 14.44 0.26 -10.54
N TYR A 39 14.43 -0.25 -9.31
CA TYR A 39 13.68 -1.47 -8.95
C TYR A 39 12.19 -1.33 -9.26
N ILE A 40 11.61 -0.16 -8.94
CA ILE A 40 10.17 0.08 -9.18
C ILE A 40 9.87 0.19 -10.67
N VAL A 41 10.70 0.94 -11.43
CA VAL A 41 10.51 1.07 -12.89
C VAL A 41 10.66 -0.28 -13.59
N GLU A 42 11.72 -1.06 -13.27
CA GLU A 42 11.91 -2.42 -13.81
C GLU A 42 10.72 -3.34 -13.50
N THR A 43 10.16 -3.22 -12.29
CA THR A 43 8.96 -3.97 -11.90
C THR A 43 7.76 -3.56 -12.76
N LEU A 44 7.49 -2.26 -12.90
CA LEU A 44 6.36 -1.76 -13.69
C LEU A 44 6.50 -2.07 -15.18
N GLN A 45 7.72 -2.11 -15.71
CA GLN A 45 7.98 -2.51 -17.10
C GLN A 45 7.54 -3.96 -17.38
N LYS A 46 7.57 -4.84 -16.38
CA LYS A 46 7.18 -6.25 -16.47
C LYS A 46 5.69 -6.51 -16.27
N VAL A 47 4.91 -5.52 -15.80
CA VAL A 47 3.47 -5.65 -15.54
C VAL A 47 2.69 -5.48 -16.84
N GLU A 48 2.00 -6.49 -17.31
CA GLU A 48 1.29 -6.46 -18.60
C GLU A 48 0.15 -5.46 -18.65
N SER A 49 -0.56 -5.30 -17.52
CA SER A 49 -1.67 -4.34 -17.35
C SER A 49 -1.22 -2.87 -17.30
N ILE A 50 0.09 -2.57 -17.34
CA ILE A 50 0.59 -1.19 -17.40
C ILE A 50 0.88 -0.79 -18.85
N GLN A 51 0.43 0.41 -19.23
CA GLN A 51 0.65 1.01 -20.55
C GLN A 51 1.92 1.87 -20.55
N ASP A 52 1.89 3.04 -19.92
CA ASP A 52 3.02 3.96 -19.81
C ASP A 52 3.34 4.23 -18.33
N ILE A 53 4.59 4.66 -18.07
CA ILE A 53 5.09 4.95 -16.73
C ILE A 53 5.43 6.44 -16.63
N TYR A 54 4.75 7.16 -15.76
CA TYR A 54 4.98 8.57 -15.48
C TYR A 54 5.70 8.72 -14.17
N VAL A 55 6.95 9.18 -14.20
CA VAL A 55 7.78 9.37 -13.01
C VAL A 55 7.80 10.84 -12.63
N VAL A 56 7.19 11.19 -11.50
CA VAL A 56 7.12 12.58 -11.03
C VAL A 56 8.09 12.83 -9.88
N GLY A 57 8.98 13.81 -10.09
CA GLY A 57 10.02 14.17 -9.12
C GLY A 57 10.94 15.27 -9.66
N PRO A 58 12.11 15.50 -9.05
CA PRO A 58 13.10 16.47 -9.54
C PRO A 58 13.67 15.98 -10.87
N LYS A 59 13.22 16.62 -11.95
CA LYS A 59 13.44 16.17 -13.33
C LYS A 59 14.90 15.93 -13.68
N GLU A 60 15.79 16.84 -13.32
CA GLU A 60 17.22 16.72 -13.62
C GLU A 60 17.86 15.51 -12.94
N LYS A 61 17.55 15.28 -11.66
CA LYS A 61 18.05 14.13 -10.91
C LYS A 61 17.50 12.82 -11.47
N LEU A 62 16.21 12.79 -11.86
CA LEU A 62 15.61 11.63 -12.49
C LEU A 62 16.24 11.31 -13.83
N GLN A 63 16.50 12.32 -14.67
CA GLN A 63 17.20 12.14 -15.95
C GLN A 63 18.59 11.56 -15.73
N GLN A 64 19.37 12.07 -14.78
CA GLN A 64 20.68 11.55 -14.44
C GLN A 64 20.62 10.09 -13.94
N ALA A 65 19.65 9.76 -13.07
CA ALA A 65 19.46 8.40 -12.58
C ALA A 65 19.15 7.43 -13.72
N PHE A 66 18.31 7.82 -14.69
CA PHE A 66 17.93 6.97 -15.82
C PHE A 66 19.02 6.84 -16.88
N LEU A 67 19.87 7.83 -17.05
CA LEU A 67 21.06 7.75 -17.92
C LEU A 67 22.15 6.81 -17.37
N SER A 68 22.11 6.45 -16.09
CA SER A 68 23.09 5.53 -15.50
C SER A 68 22.99 4.07 -15.98
N GLY A 69 22.14 3.77 -16.95
CA GLY A 69 22.24 2.58 -17.79
C GLY A 69 21.56 1.31 -17.26
N ARG A 70 20.79 1.38 -16.18
CA ARG A 70 20.14 0.18 -15.60
C ARG A 70 18.70 -0.04 -16.04
N ILE A 71 18.04 0.97 -16.57
CA ILE A 71 16.66 0.87 -17.04
C ILE A 71 16.65 0.40 -18.50
N ASP A 72 15.84 -0.59 -18.80
CA ASP A 72 15.62 -1.04 -20.17
C ASP A 72 14.81 0.02 -20.95
N LEU A 73 15.50 0.83 -21.73
CA LEU A 73 14.90 1.83 -22.60
C LEU A 73 14.32 1.22 -23.90
N THR A 74 14.55 -0.07 -24.15
CA THR A 74 13.99 -0.79 -25.30
C THR A 74 12.58 -1.38 -25.00
N SER A 75 12.16 -1.31 -23.73
CA SER A 75 10.81 -1.70 -23.32
C SER A 75 9.75 -0.97 -24.15
N PRO A 76 8.67 -1.65 -24.58
CA PRO A 76 7.59 -1.01 -25.32
C PRO A 76 6.82 0.05 -24.49
N LYS A 77 7.01 0.03 -23.16
CA LYS A 77 6.39 1.00 -22.27
C LYS A 77 7.22 2.27 -22.18
N ARG A 78 6.60 3.39 -22.51
CA ARG A 78 7.28 4.69 -22.47
C ARG A 78 7.41 5.17 -21.03
N ILE A 79 8.56 5.74 -20.72
CA ILE A 79 8.85 6.36 -19.44
C ILE A 79 8.82 7.88 -19.63
N HIS A 80 7.89 8.55 -18.96
CA HIS A 80 7.70 9.99 -19.00
C HIS A 80 8.20 10.61 -17.69
N ILE A 81 9.21 11.47 -17.74
CA ILE A 81 9.68 12.20 -16.56
C ILE A 81 8.88 13.50 -16.45
N VAL A 82 8.22 13.68 -15.33
CA VAL A 82 7.38 14.84 -15.02
C VAL A 82 8.00 15.64 -13.90
N GLU A 83 8.16 16.96 -14.12
CA GLU A 83 8.65 17.87 -13.07
C GLU A 83 7.65 17.96 -11.93
N GLN A 84 8.14 17.82 -10.69
CA GLN A 84 7.32 17.87 -9.49
C GLN A 84 6.69 19.24 -9.25
N LYS A 85 5.58 19.25 -8.54
CA LYS A 85 4.91 20.43 -7.98
C LYS A 85 5.19 20.56 -6.48
N THR A 86 4.48 21.46 -5.82
CA THR A 86 4.73 21.83 -4.43
C THR A 86 4.36 20.74 -3.41
N ASN A 87 3.46 19.83 -3.75
CA ASN A 87 2.98 18.78 -2.84
C ASN A 87 2.54 17.53 -3.59
N LEU A 88 2.32 16.46 -2.81
CA LEU A 88 1.96 15.14 -3.35
C LEU A 88 0.68 15.17 -4.17
N TYR A 89 -0.35 15.86 -3.70
CA TYR A 89 -1.62 15.95 -4.41
C TYR A 89 -1.45 16.60 -5.78
N GLU A 90 -0.74 17.72 -5.84
CA GLU A 90 -0.46 18.43 -7.09
C GLU A 90 0.42 17.59 -8.03
N ASN A 91 1.36 16.83 -7.48
CA ASN A 91 2.17 15.89 -8.26
C ASN A 91 1.28 14.86 -8.97
N ILE A 92 0.40 14.19 -8.24
CA ILE A 92 -0.51 13.19 -8.81
C ILE A 92 -1.44 13.84 -9.83
N TRP A 93 -2.07 14.95 -9.47
CA TRP A 93 -3.05 15.62 -10.31
C TRP A 93 -2.45 16.15 -11.62
N HIS A 94 -1.32 16.85 -11.53
CA HIS A 94 -0.61 17.37 -12.69
C HIS A 94 -0.13 16.26 -13.63
N THR A 95 0.44 15.19 -13.07
CA THR A 95 0.93 14.04 -13.83
C THR A 95 -0.22 13.32 -14.52
N PHE A 96 -1.34 13.12 -13.83
CA PHE A 96 -2.55 12.56 -14.42
C PHE A 96 -3.05 13.40 -15.61
N LEU A 97 -3.12 14.73 -15.47
CA LEU A 97 -3.51 15.60 -16.59
C LEU A 97 -2.52 15.54 -17.75
N GLN A 98 -1.24 15.32 -17.50
CA GLN A 98 -0.25 15.11 -18.56
C GLN A 98 -0.44 13.77 -19.28
N SER A 99 -0.76 12.69 -18.56
CA SER A 99 -1.03 11.39 -19.19
C SER A 99 -2.19 11.46 -20.18
N LEU A 100 -3.23 12.23 -19.86
CA LEU A 100 -4.36 12.45 -20.75
C LEU A 100 -3.98 13.23 -22.03
N LYS A 101 -3.05 14.19 -21.94
CA LYS A 101 -2.59 14.96 -23.11
C LYS A 101 -1.77 14.10 -24.07
N ASN A 102 -0.97 13.20 -23.56
CA ASN A 102 -0.09 12.37 -24.36
C ASN A 102 -0.84 11.35 -25.22
N GLU A 103 -2.07 10.97 -24.84
CA GLU A 103 -2.87 10.04 -25.64
C GLU A 103 -3.40 10.64 -26.95
N ASN A 104 -3.86 11.89 -26.93
CA ASN A 104 -4.58 12.46 -28.06
C ASN A 104 -4.16 13.88 -28.46
N GLY A 105 -3.14 14.47 -27.81
CA GLY A 105 -2.74 15.87 -28.03
C GLY A 105 -3.81 16.91 -27.66
N ALA A 106 -5.01 16.47 -27.27
CA ALA A 106 -6.15 17.31 -26.92
C ALA A 106 -6.09 17.77 -25.45
N ARG A 107 -6.78 18.89 -25.18
CA ARG A 107 -7.00 19.30 -23.77
C ARG A 107 -7.80 18.22 -23.04
N PRO A 108 -7.44 17.90 -21.78
CA PRO A 108 -8.19 16.94 -20.99
C PRO A 108 -9.66 17.35 -20.91
N ASN A 109 -10.55 16.54 -21.47
CA ASN A 109 -11.98 16.71 -21.30
C ASN A 109 -12.43 15.89 -20.10
N THR A 110 -12.98 16.55 -19.08
CA THR A 110 -13.44 15.91 -17.84
C THR A 110 -14.56 14.91 -18.08
N ASP A 111 -15.35 15.10 -19.13
CA ASP A 111 -16.51 14.23 -19.42
C ASP A 111 -16.07 12.93 -20.10
N THR A 112 -15.16 13.01 -21.08
CA THR A 112 -14.66 11.84 -21.82
C THR A 112 -13.66 11.02 -21.01
N HIS A 113 -12.89 11.64 -20.08
CA HIS A 113 -11.86 10.98 -19.28
C HIS A 113 -12.31 10.66 -17.86
N ARG A 114 -13.59 10.86 -17.53
CA ARG A 114 -14.12 10.72 -16.16
C ARG A 114 -13.83 9.35 -15.52
N ASP A 115 -13.82 8.30 -16.33
CA ASP A 115 -13.58 6.92 -15.91
C ASP A 115 -12.13 6.44 -16.13
N ARG A 116 -11.25 7.33 -16.58
CA ARG A 116 -9.83 7.00 -16.73
C ARG A 116 -9.23 6.74 -15.36
N ALA A 117 -8.70 5.53 -15.16
CA ALA A 117 -8.00 5.15 -13.95
C ALA A 117 -6.48 5.13 -14.17
N VAL A 118 -5.73 5.41 -13.10
CA VAL A 118 -4.27 5.32 -13.06
C VAL A 118 -3.82 4.55 -11.82
N LEU A 119 -2.72 3.83 -11.95
CA LEU A 119 -2.05 3.19 -10.82
C LEU A 119 -1.09 4.21 -10.19
N ILE A 120 -1.20 4.45 -8.89
CA ILE A 120 -0.27 5.29 -8.12
C ILE A 120 0.62 4.39 -7.29
N VAL A 121 1.94 4.58 -7.40
CA VAL A 121 2.98 3.76 -6.78
C VAL A 121 4.03 4.65 -6.12
N PRO A 122 4.51 4.36 -4.91
CA PRO A 122 5.63 5.06 -4.28
C PRO A 122 6.98 4.57 -4.86
N CYS A 123 8.05 5.36 -4.64
CA CYS A 123 9.40 5.01 -5.09
C CYS A 123 10.24 4.26 -4.04
N ASP A 124 9.70 3.99 -2.86
CA ASP A 124 10.46 3.54 -1.68
C ASP A 124 10.15 2.09 -1.22
N ALA A 125 9.48 1.30 -2.07
CA ALA A 125 9.20 -0.11 -1.85
C ALA A 125 9.92 -1.02 -2.87
N PRO A 126 11.26 -1.16 -2.79
CA PRO A 126 12.07 -1.82 -3.83
C PRO A 126 11.85 -3.33 -3.94
N LEU A 127 11.16 -3.94 -3.00
CA LEU A 127 10.79 -5.35 -3.01
C LEU A 127 9.42 -5.62 -3.66
N MET A 128 8.74 -4.60 -4.18
CA MET A 128 7.51 -4.76 -4.95
C MET A 128 7.76 -5.63 -6.17
N THR A 129 6.88 -6.60 -6.44
CA THR A 129 7.00 -7.53 -7.56
C THR A 129 5.98 -7.23 -8.66
N SER A 130 6.29 -7.59 -9.91
CA SER A 130 5.36 -7.43 -11.03
C SER A 130 4.07 -8.26 -10.83
N GLN A 131 4.20 -9.44 -10.24
CA GLN A 131 3.06 -10.28 -9.94
C GLN A 131 2.14 -9.67 -8.87
N GLU A 132 2.69 -9.01 -7.85
CA GLU A 132 1.90 -8.29 -6.86
C GLU A 132 1.06 -7.19 -7.49
N VAL A 133 1.68 -6.39 -8.38
CA VAL A 133 1.00 -5.31 -9.10
C VAL A 133 -0.06 -5.86 -10.04
N GLU A 134 0.25 -6.92 -10.79
CA GLU A 134 -0.70 -7.58 -11.70
C GLU A 134 -1.89 -8.17 -10.94
N TYR A 135 -1.63 -8.85 -9.80
CA TYR A 135 -2.68 -9.35 -8.92
C TYR A 135 -3.59 -8.21 -8.43
N PHE A 136 -2.99 -7.11 -7.97
CA PHE A 136 -3.74 -5.97 -7.49
C PHE A 136 -4.64 -5.38 -8.58
N ILE A 137 -4.10 -5.16 -9.79
CA ILE A 137 -4.85 -4.59 -10.91
C ILE A 137 -5.98 -5.52 -11.34
N SER A 138 -5.71 -6.81 -11.50
CA SER A 138 -6.68 -7.79 -12.00
C SER A 138 -7.85 -8.04 -11.03
N HIS A 139 -7.63 -7.83 -9.71
CA HIS A 139 -8.66 -7.99 -8.69
C HIS A 139 -9.33 -6.68 -8.26
N ALA A 140 -8.85 -5.53 -8.75
CA ALA A 140 -9.45 -4.24 -8.50
C ALA A 140 -10.67 -4.02 -9.41
N ASP A 141 -11.88 -4.18 -8.86
CA ASP A 141 -13.14 -3.95 -9.58
C ASP A 141 -13.37 -2.45 -9.84
N MET A 142 -12.72 -1.93 -10.90
CA MET A 142 -12.82 -0.53 -11.29
C MET A 142 -14.14 -0.18 -12.00
N GLU A 143 -15.01 -1.11 -12.28
CA GLU A 143 -16.36 -0.79 -12.74
C GLU A 143 -17.26 -0.40 -11.57
N LYS A 144 -17.12 -1.11 -10.46
CA LYS A 144 -17.87 -0.88 -9.24
C LYS A 144 -17.29 0.23 -8.36
N TYR A 145 -15.96 0.40 -8.37
CA TYR A 145 -15.25 1.34 -7.50
C TYR A 145 -14.46 2.38 -8.30
N ASP A 146 -14.21 3.52 -7.68
CA ASP A 146 -13.46 4.62 -8.26
C ASP A 146 -12.07 4.77 -7.64
N HIS A 147 -11.88 4.21 -6.45
CA HIS A 147 -10.60 4.15 -5.77
C HIS A 147 -10.48 2.80 -5.03
N VAL A 148 -9.52 1.99 -5.44
CA VAL A 148 -9.14 0.74 -4.75
C VAL A 148 -7.76 0.92 -4.14
N LEU A 149 -7.63 0.54 -2.86
CA LEU A 149 -6.39 0.61 -2.07
C LEU A 149 -5.99 -0.78 -1.61
N GLY A 150 -4.75 -1.16 -1.85
CA GLY A 150 -4.22 -2.45 -1.42
C GLY A 150 -3.92 -2.52 0.07
N LEU A 151 -4.18 -3.67 0.67
CA LEU A 151 -3.86 -4.02 2.05
C LEU A 151 -3.11 -5.35 2.09
N VAL A 152 -2.19 -5.48 3.05
CA VAL A 152 -1.50 -6.74 3.34
C VAL A 152 -1.74 -7.11 4.79
N SER A 153 -2.08 -8.37 5.07
CA SER A 153 -2.30 -8.84 6.43
C SER A 153 -0.97 -8.89 7.22
N ARG A 154 -1.07 -8.70 8.54
CA ARG A 154 0.08 -8.76 9.45
C ARG A 154 0.83 -10.09 9.33
N GLU A 155 0.11 -11.18 9.13
CA GLU A 155 0.70 -12.53 8.99
C GLU A 155 1.74 -12.58 7.86
N LYS A 156 1.43 -12.01 6.69
CA LYS A 156 2.31 -12.01 5.51
C LYS A 156 3.60 -11.20 5.70
N LEU A 157 3.61 -10.30 6.67
CA LEU A 157 4.72 -9.39 6.93
C LEU A 157 5.66 -9.87 8.06
N GLN A 158 5.34 -10.95 8.78
CA GLN A 158 6.11 -11.41 9.93
C GLN A 158 7.56 -11.77 9.61
N HIS A 159 7.82 -12.30 8.40
CA HIS A 159 9.17 -12.68 7.95
C HIS A 159 10.15 -11.50 7.94
N PHE A 160 9.65 -10.27 7.73
CA PHE A 160 10.45 -9.05 7.57
C PHE A 160 10.72 -8.31 8.89
N TYR A 161 10.18 -8.81 10.01
CA TYR A 161 10.41 -8.23 11.33
C TYR A 161 11.85 -8.45 11.81
N PRO A 162 12.33 -7.61 12.77
CA PRO A 162 13.60 -7.84 13.44
C PRO A 162 13.64 -9.22 14.11
N GLN A 163 14.70 -9.95 13.88
CA GLN A 163 15.03 -11.22 14.53
C GLN A 163 16.20 -11.03 15.50
N THR A 164 16.46 -12.01 16.38
CA THR A 164 17.47 -11.91 17.46
C THR A 164 18.85 -11.42 16.98
N LYS A 165 19.27 -11.79 15.77
CA LYS A 165 20.59 -11.44 15.21
C LYS A 165 20.52 -10.72 13.85
N LYS A 166 19.32 -10.44 13.34
CA LYS A 166 19.14 -9.83 12.02
C LYS A 166 18.25 -8.60 12.14
N PRO A 167 18.62 -7.47 11.54
CA PRO A 167 17.76 -6.29 11.48
C PRO A 167 16.49 -6.59 10.67
N GLY A 168 15.44 -5.83 10.91
CA GLY A 168 14.18 -5.95 10.18
C GLY A 168 13.39 -4.66 10.26
N ILE A 169 12.25 -4.63 9.59
CA ILE A 169 11.38 -3.47 9.51
C ILE A 169 10.27 -3.60 10.56
N LYS A 170 10.14 -2.59 11.43
CA LYS A 170 9.03 -2.48 12.37
C LYS A 170 7.90 -1.73 11.71
N MET A 171 6.78 -2.39 11.53
CA MET A 171 5.65 -1.87 10.77
C MET A 171 4.49 -1.48 11.66
N ALA A 172 3.80 -0.40 11.28
CA ALA A 172 2.53 -0.01 11.89
C ALA A 172 1.37 -0.68 11.14
N TYR A 173 0.32 -1.05 11.89
CA TYR A 173 -0.87 -1.70 11.37
C TYR A 173 -2.13 -0.90 11.65
N ILE A 174 -3.10 -1.04 10.78
CA ILE A 174 -4.48 -0.64 11.01
C ILE A 174 -5.20 -1.88 11.55
N HIS A 175 -5.76 -1.75 12.75
CA HIS A 175 -6.46 -2.85 13.43
C HIS A 175 -7.95 -2.77 13.14
N PHE A 176 -8.41 -3.65 12.24
CA PHE A 176 -9.83 -3.85 11.96
C PHE A 176 -10.40 -4.97 12.83
N LYS A 177 -11.73 -5.04 12.88
CA LYS A 177 -12.43 -6.16 13.54
C LYS A 177 -11.99 -7.50 12.96
N GLU A 178 -11.82 -7.57 11.64
CA GLU A 178 -11.51 -8.78 10.90
C GLU A 178 -10.05 -9.23 11.09
N ASP A 179 -9.09 -8.31 10.96
CA ASP A 179 -7.65 -8.58 11.11
C ASP A 179 -6.84 -7.27 11.18
N SER A 180 -5.52 -7.38 11.33
CA SER A 180 -4.58 -6.26 11.31
C SER A 180 -3.89 -6.20 9.96
N PHE A 181 -3.99 -5.05 9.30
CA PHE A 181 -3.45 -4.83 7.96
C PHE A 181 -2.49 -3.66 7.91
N ARG A 182 -1.54 -3.75 6.98
CA ARG A 182 -0.73 -2.61 6.53
C ARG A 182 -1.19 -2.19 5.15
N LEU A 183 -1.09 -0.90 4.85
CA LEU A 183 -1.25 -0.40 3.49
C LEU A 183 -0.12 -0.96 2.62
N ASN A 184 -0.45 -1.49 1.44
CA ASN A 184 0.58 -1.94 0.50
C ASN A 184 1.01 -0.87 -0.50
N ASN A 185 0.57 0.38 -0.28
CA ASN A 185 0.94 1.54 -1.08
C ASN A 185 0.56 1.50 -2.58
N LEU A 186 -0.22 0.50 -3.01
CA LEU A 186 -0.80 0.46 -4.35
C LEU A 186 -2.20 1.07 -4.35
N HIS A 187 -2.41 2.07 -5.19
CA HIS A 187 -3.69 2.74 -5.36
C HIS A 187 -4.10 2.71 -6.82
N LEU A 188 -5.24 2.12 -7.16
CA LEU A 188 -5.84 2.24 -8.48
C LEU A 188 -7.01 3.21 -8.38
N VAL A 189 -6.93 4.34 -9.09
CA VAL A 189 -7.78 5.50 -8.83
C VAL A 189 -8.28 6.11 -10.13
N LYS A 190 -9.56 6.53 -10.16
CA LYS A 190 -10.14 7.44 -11.15
C LYS A 190 -10.12 8.87 -10.60
N PRO A 191 -9.10 9.68 -10.86
CA PRO A 191 -8.93 10.99 -10.20
C PRO A 191 -10.09 11.95 -10.42
N LEU A 192 -10.77 11.88 -11.55
CA LEU A 192 -11.93 12.72 -11.87
C LEU A 192 -13.23 12.29 -11.15
N ARG A 193 -13.24 11.10 -10.53
CA ARG A 193 -14.37 10.60 -9.72
C ARG A 193 -14.23 10.93 -8.23
N ILE A 194 -13.16 11.63 -7.83
CA ILE A 194 -12.97 12.11 -6.47
C ILE A 194 -13.39 13.57 -6.42
N GLU A 195 -14.51 13.89 -5.76
CA GLU A 195 -15.04 15.25 -5.72
C GLU A 195 -14.33 16.12 -4.68
N ASN A 196 -14.08 15.59 -3.48
CA ASN A 196 -13.44 16.34 -2.38
C ASN A 196 -11.92 16.14 -2.36
N ARG A 197 -11.25 16.45 -3.46
CA ARG A 197 -9.80 16.22 -3.63
C ARG A 197 -8.92 17.01 -2.66
N GLU A 198 -9.38 18.19 -2.20
CA GLU A 198 -8.69 19.01 -1.20
C GLU A 198 -8.49 18.29 0.14
N TYR A 199 -9.32 17.32 0.48
CA TYR A 199 -9.14 16.52 1.69
C TYR A 199 -7.93 15.59 1.60
N ILE A 200 -7.53 15.16 0.41
CA ILE A 200 -6.31 14.37 0.21
C ILE A 200 -5.11 15.16 0.72
N GLN A 201 -4.98 16.41 0.31
CA GLN A 201 -3.90 17.29 0.76
C GLN A 201 -3.94 17.53 2.28
N LYS A 202 -5.13 17.79 2.84
CA LYS A 202 -5.31 17.95 4.28
C LYS A 202 -4.89 16.70 5.04
N MET A 203 -5.33 15.52 4.62
CA MET A 203 -4.95 14.24 5.24
C MET A 203 -3.43 14.02 5.24
N TYR A 204 -2.74 14.36 4.14
CA TYR A 204 -1.28 14.29 4.08
C TYR A 204 -0.61 15.29 5.02
N GLN A 205 -1.04 16.52 5.07
CA GLN A 205 -0.50 17.54 5.99
C GLN A 205 -0.61 17.12 7.45
N TYR A 206 -1.73 16.53 7.85
CA TYR A 206 -1.96 16.10 9.24
C TYR A 206 -1.25 14.78 9.59
N ARG A 207 -1.01 13.87 8.63
CA ARG A 207 -0.26 12.63 8.83
C ARG A 207 1.15 12.90 9.38
N TYR A 208 1.78 14.00 8.96
CA TYR A 208 3.14 14.36 9.39
C TYR A 208 3.19 15.09 10.75
N GLN A 209 2.07 15.59 11.23
CA GLN A 209 2.03 16.34 12.50
C GLN A 209 1.82 15.43 13.71
N ARG A 210 2.32 14.25 13.82
CA ARG A 210 2.30 13.29 14.96
C ARG A 210 1.59 13.76 16.25
N ASN A 211 0.78 14.83 16.18
CA ASN A 211 0.10 15.46 17.30
C ASN A 211 -1.34 14.93 17.36
N PHE A 212 -1.64 14.15 18.39
CA PHE A 212 -2.95 13.57 18.63
C PHE A 212 -4.09 14.62 18.55
N LYS A 213 -3.85 15.85 19.04
CA LYS A 213 -4.84 16.95 18.97
C LYS A 213 -5.21 17.30 17.51
N ASN A 214 -4.23 17.32 16.62
CA ASN A 214 -4.45 17.63 15.20
C ASN A 214 -5.21 16.52 14.48
N LEU A 215 -4.98 15.26 14.84
CA LEU A 215 -5.76 14.13 14.34
C LEU A 215 -7.22 14.20 14.79
N VAL A 216 -7.46 14.56 16.06
CA VAL A 216 -8.83 14.77 16.58
C VAL A 216 -9.52 15.92 15.85
N LEU A 217 -8.83 17.05 15.66
CA LEU A 217 -9.36 18.22 14.94
C LEU A 217 -9.65 17.88 13.48
N LEU A 218 -8.79 17.09 12.82
CA LEU A 218 -9.04 16.61 11.46
C LEU A 218 -10.31 15.75 11.43
N GLY A 219 -10.43 14.77 12.33
CA GLY A 219 -11.63 13.95 12.42
C GLY A 219 -12.89 14.80 12.60
N LEU A 220 -12.86 15.76 13.51
CA LEU A 220 -13.98 16.67 13.75
C LEU A 220 -14.29 17.57 12.52
N SER A 221 -13.30 18.00 11.78
CA SER A 221 -13.48 18.82 10.56
C SER A 221 -14.04 18.03 9.38
N LEU A 222 -13.73 16.72 9.30
CA LEU A 222 -14.14 15.84 8.21
C LEU A 222 -15.58 15.32 8.34
N PHE A 223 -16.07 15.13 9.58
CA PHE A 223 -17.32 14.42 9.81
C PHE A 223 -18.60 15.27 9.76
N GLY A 224 -18.56 16.56 9.44
CA GLY A 224 -19.76 17.39 9.23
C GLY A 224 -20.88 17.20 10.26
N LYS A 225 -22.15 17.19 9.80
CA LYS A 225 -23.36 17.04 10.65
C LYS A 225 -23.64 15.57 11.09
N ASP A 226 -23.12 14.56 10.36
CA ASP A 226 -23.27 13.14 10.71
C ASP A 226 -22.19 12.63 11.68
N LYS A 227 -21.70 13.52 12.52
CA LYS A 227 -20.55 13.31 13.43
C LYS A 227 -20.67 12.10 14.35
N ALA A 228 -21.83 11.84 14.89
CA ALA A 228 -22.01 10.83 15.94
C ALA A 228 -21.81 9.39 15.45
N ARG A 229 -22.20 9.08 14.19
CA ARG A 229 -22.13 7.72 13.64
C ARG A 229 -20.69 7.30 13.33
N HIS A 230 -19.89 8.22 12.80
CA HIS A 230 -18.50 7.95 12.40
C HIS A 230 -17.50 8.15 13.54
N TYR A 231 -17.89 8.90 14.58
CA TYR A 231 -17.02 9.18 15.73
C TYR A 231 -16.60 7.92 16.48
N LYS A 232 -17.52 6.97 16.65
CA LYS A 232 -17.23 5.68 17.31
C LYS A 232 -16.07 4.93 16.63
N ASN A 233 -16.10 4.82 15.31
CA ASN A 233 -15.07 4.10 14.55
C ASN A 233 -13.74 4.87 14.57
N TYR A 234 -13.80 6.20 14.49
CA TYR A 234 -12.62 7.04 14.60
C TYR A 234 -11.94 6.90 15.97
N VAL A 235 -12.71 6.97 17.05
CA VAL A 235 -12.21 6.78 18.43
C VAL A 235 -11.64 5.37 18.58
N GLY A 236 -12.32 4.35 18.10
CA GLY A 236 -11.84 2.97 18.13
C GLY A 236 -10.50 2.81 17.42
N LEU A 237 -10.34 3.43 16.26
CA LEU A 237 -9.07 3.41 15.52
C LEU A 237 -7.93 4.10 16.29
N GLN A 238 -8.20 5.28 16.87
CA GLN A 238 -7.20 6.02 17.67
C GLN A 238 -6.80 5.25 18.93
N LEU A 239 -7.75 4.62 19.61
CA LEU A 239 -7.48 3.80 20.79
C LEU A 239 -6.63 2.56 20.42
N CYS A 240 -6.92 1.90 19.29
CA CYS A 240 -6.08 0.80 18.81
C CYS A 240 -4.64 1.27 18.54
N LEU A 241 -4.44 2.39 17.85
CA LEU A 241 -3.11 2.94 17.58
C LEU A 241 -2.37 3.31 18.88
N PHE A 242 -3.07 3.93 19.84
CA PHE A 242 -2.51 4.29 21.13
C PHE A 242 -2.08 3.05 21.92
N PHE A 243 -2.94 2.06 22.08
CA PHE A 243 -2.61 0.85 22.84
C PHE A 243 -1.59 -0.04 22.13
N ALA A 244 -1.58 -0.09 20.80
CA ALA A 244 -0.53 -0.74 20.03
C ALA A 244 0.85 -0.11 20.27
N SER A 245 0.91 1.22 20.39
CA SER A 245 2.16 1.94 20.73
C SER A 245 2.70 1.60 22.11
N LEU A 246 1.80 1.29 23.06
CA LEU A 246 2.11 0.83 24.42
C LEU A 246 2.32 -0.70 24.52
N ARG A 247 2.19 -1.46 23.41
CA ARG A 247 2.27 -2.93 23.36
C ARG A 247 1.22 -3.62 24.24
N LEU A 248 0.06 -3.02 24.38
CA LEU A 248 -1.07 -3.58 25.14
C LEU A 248 -2.05 -4.28 24.20
N ASP A 249 -1.62 -5.41 23.63
CA ASP A 249 -2.33 -6.13 22.56
C ASP A 249 -3.76 -6.52 22.97
N PHE A 250 -4.01 -6.86 24.25
CA PHE A 250 -5.36 -7.20 24.73
C PHE A 250 -6.35 -6.02 24.62
N LEU A 251 -5.88 -4.78 24.81
CA LEU A 251 -6.70 -3.57 24.60
C LEU A 251 -6.90 -3.29 23.12
N VAL A 252 -5.90 -3.55 22.29
CA VAL A 252 -6.05 -3.47 20.84
C VAL A 252 -7.14 -4.42 20.37
N ASP A 253 -7.13 -5.68 20.83
CA ASP A 253 -8.15 -6.69 20.46
C ASP A 253 -9.54 -6.34 20.95
N PHE A 254 -9.66 -5.67 22.09
CA PHE A 254 -10.93 -5.16 22.57
C PHE A 254 -11.48 -4.02 21.69
N PHE A 255 -10.67 -2.98 21.44
CA PHE A 255 -11.10 -1.79 20.70
C PHE A 255 -11.22 -1.99 19.18
N ARG A 256 -10.51 -2.96 18.59
CA ARG A 256 -10.64 -3.27 17.16
C ARG A 256 -12.04 -3.69 16.74
N ASN A 257 -12.82 -4.24 17.67
CA ASN A 257 -14.23 -4.58 17.41
C ASN A 257 -15.10 -3.37 17.05
N LEU A 258 -14.65 -2.15 17.37
CA LEU A 258 -15.30 -0.91 16.98
C LEU A 258 -15.01 -0.51 15.51
N ASN A 259 -14.09 -1.20 14.82
CA ASN A 259 -13.54 -0.83 13.52
C ASN A 259 -13.80 -1.90 12.45
N PRO A 260 -15.05 -2.18 12.04
CA PRO A 260 -15.29 -3.03 10.88
C PRO A 260 -14.67 -2.40 9.62
N ARG A 261 -13.93 -3.15 8.84
CA ARG A 261 -13.28 -2.69 7.60
C ARG A 261 -14.24 -2.00 6.64
N LYS A 262 -15.45 -2.58 6.47
CA LYS A 262 -16.51 -2.01 5.61
C LYS A 262 -16.98 -0.62 6.06
N GLU A 263 -17.02 -0.36 7.36
CA GLU A 263 -17.41 0.97 7.87
C GLU A 263 -16.34 2.01 7.59
N LEU A 264 -15.04 1.66 7.71
CA LEU A 264 -13.95 2.57 7.33
C LEU A 264 -13.96 2.87 5.83
N GLU A 265 -14.18 1.86 4.97
CA GLU A 265 -14.34 2.05 3.53
C GLU A 265 -15.46 3.05 3.22
N LYS A 266 -16.59 2.91 3.90
CA LYS A 266 -17.73 3.82 3.75
C LYS A 266 -17.43 5.23 4.22
N ILE A 267 -16.72 5.38 5.36
CA ILE A 267 -16.30 6.69 5.88
C ILE A 267 -15.40 7.40 4.87
N ILE A 268 -14.37 6.73 4.37
CA ILE A 268 -13.45 7.29 3.37
C ILE A 268 -14.21 7.67 2.10
N GLY A 269 -15.08 6.78 1.62
CA GLY A 269 -15.92 7.03 0.45
C GLY A 269 -16.82 8.27 0.62
N THR A 270 -17.41 8.45 1.80
CA THR A 270 -18.25 9.61 2.12
C THR A 270 -17.43 10.91 2.18
N ILE A 271 -16.26 10.89 2.84
CA ILE A 271 -15.40 12.07 2.96
C ILE A 271 -14.90 12.53 1.58
N MET A 272 -14.45 11.59 0.77
CA MET A 272 -13.88 11.87 -0.55
C MET A 272 -14.94 11.94 -1.64
N LYS A 273 -16.22 11.67 -1.32
CA LYS A 273 -17.31 11.53 -2.27
C LYS A 273 -16.92 10.65 -3.46
N THR A 274 -16.50 9.44 -3.18
CA THR A 274 -16.03 8.47 -4.16
C THR A 274 -16.41 7.05 -3.75
N ARG A 275 -16.52 6.13 -4.69
CA ARG A 275 -16.76 4.70 -4.39
C ARG A 275 -15.42 4.07 -4.03
N PHE A 276 -15.14 4.00 -2.72
CA PHE A 276 -13.86 3.52 -2.17
C PHE A 276 -13.92 2.06 -1.75
N LYS A 277 -12.85 1.31 -1.99
CA LYS A 277 -12.69 -0.09 -1.59
C LYS A 277 -11.27 -0.40 -1.18
N THR A 278 -11.08 -1.30 -0.23
CA THR A 278 -9.79 -1.90 0.08
C THR A 278 -9.72 -3.32 -0.47
N LEU A 279 -8.58 -3.70 -1.02
CA LEU A 279 -8.31 -5.02 -1.58
C LEU A 279 -7.17 -5.68 -0.79
N GLU A 280 -7.41 -6.87 -0.26
CA GLU A 280 -6.35 -7.66 0.36
C GLU A 280 -5.46 -8.29 -0.72
N VAL A 281 -4.17 -7.99 -0.64
CA VAL A 281 -3.15 -8.49 -1.55
C VAL A 281 -2.32 -9.54 -0.82
N PRO A 282 -2.16 -10.76 -1.35
CA PRO A 282 -1.43 -11.82 -0.66
C PRO A 282 0.08 -11.63 -0.68
N PHE A 283 0.58 -10.67 -1.46
CA PHE A 283 2.00 -10.37 -1.63
C PHE A 283 2.42 -9.20 -0.73
N PRO A 284 3.55 -9.32 -0.01
CA PRO A 284 3.97 -8.30 0.96
C PRO A 284 4.93 -7.22 0.40
N GLY A 285 5.45 -7.37 -0.82
CA GLY A 285 6.56 -6.58 -1.35
C GLY A 285 6.32 -5.07 -1.36
N ALA A 286 5.16 -4.63 -1.84
CA ALA A 286 4.80 -3.21 -1.93
C ALA A 286 4.51 -2.57 -0.55
N ALA A 287 4.28 -3.38 0.50
CA ALA A 287 4.11 -2.90 1.87
C ALA A 287 5.45 -2.72 2.62
N LEU A 288 6.57 -3.07 2.00
CA LEU A 288 7.92 -2.99 2.59
C LEU A 288 8.61 -1.68 2.17
N ASP A 289 7.94 -0.56 2.46
CA ASP A 289 8.46 0.76 2.19
C ASP A 289 9.51 1.20 3.23
N ILE A 290 10.47 2.00 2.77
CA ILE A 290 11.56 2.55 3.58
C ILE A 290 11.09 3.88 4.17
N ASP A 291 10.73 3.89 5.45
CA ASP A 291 10.25 5.09 6.14
C ASP A 291 11.35 5.90 6.83
N ASN A 292 12.44 5.25 7.23
CA ASN A 292 13.53 5.85 8.00
C ASN A 292 14.86 5.16 7.74
N SER A 293 15.95 5.69 8.33
CA SER A 293 17.31 5.15 8.15
C SER A 293 17.47 3.71 8.65
N LYS A 294 16.74 3.32 9.72
CA LYS A 294 16.82 1.94 10.23
C LYS A 294 16.18 0.95 9.27
N ASP A 295 15.07 1.34 8.65
CA ASP A 295 14.41 0.51 7.63
C ASP A 295 15.31 0.36 6.40
N TYR A 296 15.96 1.46 5.98
CA TYR A 296 16.92 1.43 4.88
C TYR A 296 18.12 0.53 5.16
N ASP A 297 18.71 0.65 6.35
CA ASP A 297 19.85 -0.18 6.75
C ASP A 297 19.46 -1.66 6.80
N ALA A 298 18.29 -1.98 7.35
CA ALA A 298 17.76 -3.35 7.37
C ALA A 298 17.50 -3.87 5.95
N MET A 299 16.90 -3.06 5.10
CA MET A 299 16.64 -3.37 3.70
C MET A 299 17.94 -3.64 2.95
N LYS A 300 18.94 -2.77 3.11
CA LYS A 300 20.24 -2.92 2.45
C LYS A 300 20.98 -4.21 2.85
N ILE A 301 20.91 -4.58 4.15
CA ILE A 301 21.57 -5.78 4.66
C ILE A 301 20.85 -7.06 4.20
N ARG A 302 19.51 -7.03 4.11
CA ARG A 302 18.72 -8.25 3.89
C ARG A 302 18.03 -8.29 2.53
N PHE A 303 18.38 -7.39 1.61
CA PHE A 303 17.69 -7.26 0.32
C PHE A 303 17.68 -8.58 -0.45
N ASP A 304 18.84 -9.22 -0.62
CA ASP A 304 18.95 -10.46 -1.41
C ASP A 304 18.20 -11.63 -0.76
N GLU A 305 18.26 -11.72 0.59
CA GLU A 305 17.52 -12.72 1.37
C GLU A 305 16.01 -12.53 1.17
N TRP A 306 15.52 -11.31 1.31
CA TRP A 306 14.10 -10.98 1.17
C TRP A 306 13.61 -11.08 -0.27
N TRP A 307 14.45 -10.68 -1.21
CA TRP A 307 14.14 -10.83 -2.64
C TRP A 307 13.96 -12.31 -3.01
N LYS A 308 14.90 -13.16 -2.60
CA LYS A 308 14.83 -14.62 -2.80
C LYS A 308 13.57 -15.20 -2.16
N TYR A 309 13.29 -14.84 -0.91
CA TYR A 309 12.07 -15.26 -0.22
C TYR A 309 10.80 -14.90 -0.99
N LEU A 310 10.72 -13.68 -1.55
CA LEU A 310 9.56 -13.25 -2.33
C LEU A 310 9.42 -13.99 -3.66
N GLN A 311 10.52 -14.40 -4.29
CA GLN A 311 10.47 -15.24 -5.49
C GLN A 311 9.95 -16.65 -5.17
N GLU A 312 10.44 -17.27 -4.11
CA GLU A 312 9.97 -18.57 -3.63
C GLU A 312 8.50 -18.51 -3.16
N TYR A 313 8.12 -17.43 -2.49
CA TYR A 313 6.74 -17.17 -2.08
C TYR A 313 5.80 -17.07 -3.29
N LYS A 314 6.23 -16.43 -4.35
CA LYS A 314 5.53 -16.36 -5.62
C LYS A 314 5.21 -17.74 -6.20
N GLU A 315 6.18 -18.65 -6.17
CA GLU A 315 6.05 -20.01 -6.70
C GLU A 315 5.12 -20.89 -5.85
N SER A 316 5.02 -20.60 -4.55
CA SER A 316 4.18 -21.33 -3.59
C SER A 316 2.69 -20.98 -3.66
N LEU A 317 2.34 -19.84 -4.28
CA LEU A 317 0.94 -19.46 -4.45
C LEU A 317 0.33 -20.29 -5.59
N PRO A 318 -0.89 -20.85 -5.41
CA PRO A 318 -1.53 -21.57 -6.47
C PRO A 318 -1.67 -20.67 -7.70
N VAL A 319 -1.21 -21.15 -8.85
CA VAL A 319 -1.42 -20.51 -10.15
C VAL A 319 -2.92 -20.25 -10.26
N ALA A 320 -3.31 -19.00 -10.53
CA ALA A 320 -4.69 -18.57 -10.57
C ALA A 320 -5.50 -19.34 -11.63
N THR A 321 -5.98 -20.50 -11.27
CA THR A 321 -7.08 -21.19 -11.93
C THR A 321 -8.36 -20.66 -11.29
N ASN A 322 -9.00 -19.68 -11.95
CA ASN A 322 -10.37 -19.23 -11.72
C ASN A 322 -10.76 -18.93 -10.25
N TYR A 323 -10.30 -17.81 -9.72
CA TYR A 323 -10.84 -17.25 -8.47
C TYR A 323 -12.17 -16.47 -8.69
N PHE A 324 -13.05 -16.98 -9.54
CA PHE A 324 -14.47 -16.65 -9.49
C PHE A 324 -15.14 -17.72 -8.60
N GLU A 325 -15.65 -17.31 -7.45
CA GLU A 325 -16.32 -18.10 -6.41
C GLU A 325 -15.42 -18.60 -5.26
N VAL A 326 -15.12 -17.72 -4.32
CA VAL A 326 -15.03 -18.11 -2.92
C VAL A 326 -16.11 -17.32 -2.15
N SER A 327 -17.24 -17.98 -2.00
CA SER A 327 -18.31 -17.61 -1.10
C SER A 327 -17.78 -17.51 0.34
N PRO A 328 -18.28 -16.57 1.20
CA PRO A 328 -17.77 -16.34 2.56
C PRO A 328 -18.09 -17.43 3.59
N THR A 329 -18.48 -18.63 3.19
CA THR A 329 -19.03 -19.66 4.09
C THR A 329 -18.05 -20.76 4.51
N ALA A 330 -16.77 -20.71 4.15
CA ALA A 330 -15.83 -21.77 4.52
C ALA A 330 -14.75 -21.34 5.53
N ARG A 331 -15.16 -20.70 6.64
CA ARG A 331 -14.29 -20.48 7.81
C ARG A 331 -15.01 -20.84 9.11
N THR A 332 -15.45 -22.11 9.24
CA THR A 332 -15.80 -22.72 10.53
C THR A 332 -15.50 -24.22 10.50
N GLU A 333 -14.26 -24.60 10.25
CA GLU A 333 -13.77 -25.87 10.79
C GLU A 333 -12.75 -25.55 11.90
N LYS A 334 -13.26 -25.62 13.14
CA LYS A 334 -12.45 -25.67 14.33
C LYS A 334 -11.58 -26.93 14.23
N VAL A 335 -10.28 -26.75 14.11
CA VAL A 335 -9.29 -27.80 14.38
C VAL A 335 -9.47 -28.16 15.84
N ALA A 336 -10.09 -29.32 16.10
CA ALA A 336 -10.23 -29.90 17.42
C ALA A 336 -8.81 -30.19 17.94
N ARG A 337 -8.49 -29.64 19.11
CA ARG A 337 -7.28 -30.03 19.86
C ARG A 337 -7.44 -31.48 20.28
N PRO A 338 -6.44 -32.35 20.12
CA PRO A 338 -6.48 -33.70 20.66
C PRO A 338 -6.53 -33.63 22.20
N SER A 339 -7.49 -34.34 22.78
CA SER A 339 -7.65 -34.51 24.22
C SER A 339 -6.42 -35.20 24.79
N PRO A 340 -5.94 -34.82 25.99
CA PRO A 340 -4.83 -35.54 26.65
C PRO A 340 -5.33 -36.93 27.08
N THR A 341 -4.59 -37.95 26.71
CA THR A 341 -4.74 -39.35 27.13
C THR A 341 -4.54 -39.45 28.64
N PRO A 342 -5.40 -40.10 29.40
CA PRO A 342 -5.19 -40.29 30.82
C PRO A 342 -4.03 -41.29 31.04
N LEU A 343 -3.11 -40.92 31.91
CA LEU A 343 -2.05 -41.78 32.45
C LEU A 343 -2.69 -42.91 33.27
N SER A 344 -2.49 -44.15 32.85
CA SER A 344 -2.79 -45.35 33.62
C SER A 344 -1.86 -45.46 34.82
N THR A 345 -2.40 -45.31 35.99
CA THR A 345 -1.77 -45.71 37.24
C THR A 345 -1.84 -47.23 37.37
N SER A 346 -0.75 -47.91 37.16
CA SER A 346 -0.56 -49.30 37.62
C SER A 346 -0.05 -49.27 39.05
N SER A 347 -0.95 -49.68 39.93
CA SER A 347 -0.58 -50.11 41.30
C SER A 347 0.03 -51.48 41.21
N GLU A 348 1.25 -51.67 41.62
CA GLU A 348 1.79 -52.97 42.04
C GLU A 348 1.99 -52.93 43.54
N HIS A 349 1.22 -53.82 44.20
CA HIS A 349 1.51 -54.37 45.52
C HIS A 349 2.52 -55.51 45.40
N GLU A 350 3.36 -55.61 46.40
CA GLU A 350 4.03 -56.76 46.99
C GLU A 350 5.50 -56.42 47.32
N GLY A 351 5.82 -56.56 48.57
CA GLY A 351 6.48 -57.47 49.38
C GLY A 351 7.27 -56.83 50.50
#